data_48d523e51b7cb3cbf76277db16dc53fd
#
_entry.id   48d523e51b7cb3cbf76277db16dc53fd
#
_cell.length_a   1.000
_cell.length_b   1.000
_cell.length_c   1.000
_cell.angle_alpha   90.00
_cell.angle_beta   90.00
_cell.angle_gamma   90.00
#
_symmetry.space_group_name_H-M   'P 1'
#
loop_
_entity.id
_entity.type
_entity.pdbx_description
1 polymer ?
#
loop_
_entity_poly.entity_id
_entity_poly.type
_entity_poly.pdbx_seq_one_letter_code
_entity_poly.pdbx_strand_id
1 'polypeptide(L)'
;QKSLFVVPNHLTEQWASDFLNLYPNAKLLVARRKDFETANRKKFCARIATGDYDAVIIGHSQFERIPLSFERQERIIQEQIYETLAAINELKVHAGENFSIKQMEKTRKTLETKLEKLRSDERKDDVITFEQLGVDRLFVDESHFYKNLFLTTKMRNVAGLSTSEAQKSSDMFGKCRYLDEITGGRGVVFATGTPVSNSMTELYTVMRYLQYSTLQQKKLTHFDCWASTFGETTTAIELAPEGTGYRARTRFAKFFNLP
;
A
#
# COMPACT_ATOMS: atom_id res chain seq x y z
N GLN A 1 -19.24 9.87 -12.25
CA GLN A 1 -18.27 9.02 -11.58
C GLN A 1 -17.22 8.58 -12.60
N LYS A 2 -15.95 8.62 -12.20
CA LYS A 2 -14.84 8.18 -13.06
C LYS A 2 -14.16 6.96 -12.44
N SER A 3 -14.36 5.81 -13.06
CA SER A 3 -13.87 4.52 -12.57
C SER A 3 -12.54 4.15 -13.23
N LEU A 4 -11.55 3.76 -12.41
CA LEU A 4 -10.25 3.27 -12.85
C LEU A 4 -10.09 1.80 -12.43
N PHE A 5 -9.81 0.94 -13.40
CA PHE A 5 -9.55 -0.49 -13.19
C PHE A 5 -8.07 -0.76 -13.37
N VAL A 6 -7.43 -1.23 -12.31
CA VAL A 6 -6.01 -1.62 -12.29
C VAL A 6 -5.94 -3.14 -12.31
N VAL A 7 -5.38 -3.68 -13.39
CA VAL A 7 -5.42 -5.12 -13.69
C VAL A 7 -4.02 -5.64 -14.05
N PRO A 8 -3.77 -6.95 -14.05
CA PRO A 8 -2.52 -7.50 -14.55
C PRO A 8 -2.24 -7.02 -15.98
N ASN A 9 -0.98 -6.64 -16.27
CA ASN A 9 -0.62 -5.98 -17.53
C ASN A 9 -1.01 -6.76 -18.79
N HIS A 10 -1.02 -8.08 -18.71
CA HIS A 10 -1.36 -8.96 -19.82
C HIS A 10 -2.88 -9.18 -20.00
N LEU A 11 -3.70 -8.74 -19.05
CA LEU A 11 -5.15 -8.91 -19.06
C LEU A 11 -5.92 -7.65 -19.45
N THR A 12 -5.26 -6.53 -19.74
CA THR A 12 -5.92 -5.26 -20.03
C THR A 12 -6.91 -5.33 -21.19
N GLU A 13 -6.55 -6.05 -22.27
CA GLU A 13 -7.43 -6.21 -23.44
C GLU A 13 -8.57 -7.17 -23.18
N GLN A 14 -8.32 -8.25 -22.41
CA GLN A 14 -9.38 -9.17 -21.99
C GLN A 14 -10.40 -8.47 -21.11
N TRP A 15 -9.96 -7.70 -20.10
CA TRP A 15 -10.84 -6.90 -19.25
C TRP A 15 -11.70 -5.93 -20.07
N ALA A 16 -11.13 -5.29 -21.09
CA ALA A 16 -11.87 -4.40 -21.98
C ALA A 16 -12.94 -5.16 -22.78
N SER A 17 -12.60 -6.34 -23.31
CA SER A 17 -13.54 -7.19 -24.04
C SER A 17 -14.69 -7.65 -23.15
N ASP A 18 -14.37 -8.17 -21.95
CA ASP A 18 -15.38 -8.66 -21.01
C ASP A 18 -16.28 -7.51 -20.51
N PHE A 19 -15.70 -6.33 -20.28
CA PHE A 19 -16.45 -5.15 -19.91
C PHE A 19 -17.46 -4.74 -21.00
N LEU A 20 -17.06 -4.73 -22.26
CA LEU A 20 -17.94 -4.41 -23.37
C LEU A 20 -18.99 -5.50 -23.65
N ASN A 21 -18.71 -6.76 -23.33
CA ASN A 21 -19.70 -7.82 -23.37
C ASN A 21 -20.83 -7.59 -22.35
N LEU A 22 -20.50 -7.07 -21.17
CA LEU A 22 -21.47 -6.74 -20.12
C LEU A 22 -22.15 -5.39 -20.36
N TYR A 23 -21.41 -4.41 -20.88
CA TYR A 23 -21.83 -3.03 -21.09
C TYR A 23 -21.50 -2.55 -22.51
N PRO A 24 -22.24 -2.99 -23.54
CA PRO A 24 -21.88 -2.76 -24.96
C PRO A 24 -21.76 -1.29 -25.37
N ASN A 25 -22.45 -0.40 -24.68
CA ASN A 25 -22.43 1.04 -24.97
C ASN A 25 -21.40 1.84 -24.15
N ALA A 26 -20.58 1.16 -23.34
CA ALA A 26 -19.62 1.84 -22.47
C ALA A 26 -18.47 2.47 -23.26
N LYS A 27 -18.12 3.69 -22.87
CA LYS A 27 -16.96 4.42 -23.40
C LYS A 27 -15.73 4.04 -22.58
N LEU A 28 -14.87 3.19 -23.14
CA LEU A 28 -13.67 2.73 -22.46
C LEU A 28 -12.42 3.49 -22.94
N LEU A 29 -11.52 3.73 -22.00
CA LEU A 29 -10.14 4.11 -22.27
C LEU A 29 -9.21 2.99 -21.77
N VAL A 30 -8.57 2.28 -22.70
CA VAL A 30 -7.65 1.19 -22.38
C VAL A 30 -6.21 1.65 -22.58
N ALA A 31 -5.40 1.53 -21.54
CA ALA A 31 -4.00 1.90 -21.59
C ALA A 31 -3.18 0.86 -22.36
N ARG A 32 -2.34 1.33 -23.28
CA ARG A 32 -1.37 0.55 -24.01
C ARG A 32 0.04 0.84 -23.50
N ARG A 33 0.97 -0.07 -23.74
CA ARG A 33 2.37 0.09 -23.32
C ARG A 33 2.98 1.43 -23.79
N LYS A 34 2.73 1.83 -25.04
CA LYS A 34 3.22 3.08 -25.63
C LYS A 34 2.66 4.34 -24.96
N ASP A 35 1.48 4.27 -24.34
CA ASP A 35 0.85 5.43 -23.70
C ASP A 35 1.62 5.83 -22.43
N PHE A 36 2.42 4.94 -21.86
CA PHE A 36 3.24 5.18 -20.67
C PHE A 36 4.74 5.36 -20.95
N GLU A 37 5.13 5.47 -22.21
CA GLU A 37 6.43 6.01 -22.57
C GLU A 37 6.53 7.49 -22.15
N THR A 38 7.74 7.96 -21.84
CA THR A 38 7.97 9.28 -21.25
C THR A 38 7.29 10.41 -22.06
N ALA A 39 7.35 10.35 -23.40
CA ALA A 39 6.74 11.36 -24.27
C ALA A 39 5.20 11.34 -24.29
N ASN A 40 4.56 10.20 -24.02
CA ASN A 40 3.14 9.99 -24.19
C ASN A 40 2.34 10.04 -22.89
N ARG A 41 2.99 9.74 -21.74
CA ARG A 41 2.35 9.59 -20.42
C ARG A 41 1.51 10.80 -20.05
N LYS A 42 2.06 12.01 -20.19
CA LYS A 42 1.35 13.26 -19.88
C LYS A 42 0.06 13.39 -20.72
N LYS A 43 0.15 13.08 -22.02
CA LYS A 43 -1.00 13.12 -22.93
C LYS A 43 -2.07 12.09 -22.55
N PHE A 44 -1.66 10.88 -22.16
CA PHE A 44 -2.60 9.85 -21.74
C PHE A 44 -3.28 10.23 -20.42
N CYS A 45 -2.54 10.69 -19.42
CA CYS A 45 -3.11 11.19 -18.17
C CYS A 45 -4.07 12.38 -18.39
N ALA A 46 -3.73 13.30 -19.30
CA ALA A 46 -4.62 14.40 -19.69
C ALA A 46 -5.93 13.87 -20.29
N ARG A 47 -5.89 12.82 -21.13
CA ARG A 47 -7.11 12.18 -21.64
C ARG A 47 -7.97 11.58 -20.54
N ILE A 48 -7.37 10.96 -19.52
CA ILE A 48 -8.12 10.49 -18.35
C ILE A 48 -8.78 11.67 -17.64
N ALA A 49 -8.01 12.73 -17.38
CA ALA A 49 -8.49 13.90 -16.62
C ALA A 49 -9.67 14.60 -17.30
N THR A 50 -9.59 14.81 -18.62
CA THR A 50 -10.54 15.61 -19.38
C THR A 50 -11.61 14.81 -20.11
N GLY A 51 -11.39 13.51 -20.30
CA GLY A 51 -12.31 12.67 -21.06
C GLY A 51 -13.51 12.19 -20.22
N ASP A 52 -14.62 11.96 -20.93
CA ASP A 52 -15.84 11.38 -20.38
C ASP A 52 -15.86 9.89 -20.72
N TYR A 53 -15.26 9.09 -19.83
CA TYR A 53 -15.18 7.63 -19.94
C TYR A 53 -15.94 6.97 -18.80
N ASP A 54 -16.68 5.91 -19.12
CA ASP A 54 -17.36 5.07 -18.12
C ASP A 54 -16.36 4.24 -17.33
N ALA A 55 -15.28 3.79 -18.00
CA ALA A 55 -14.18 3.11 -17.33
C ALA A 55 -12.83 3.37 -18.01
N VAL A 56 -11.79 3.45 -17.20
CA VAL A 56 -10.39 3.48 -17.63
C VAL A 56 -9.74 2.18 -17.17
N ILE A 57 -9.13 1.42 -18.07
CA ILE A 57 -8.45 0.14 -17.77
C ILE A 57 -6.95 0.33 -17.96
N ILE A 58 -6.17 0.02 -16.93
CA ILE A 58 -4.72 0.25 -16.88
C ILE A 58 -4.02 -0.94 -16.22
N GLY A 59 -2.83 -1.26 -16.68
CA GLY A 59 -2.01 -2.31 -16.05
C GLY A 59 -1.30 -1.81 -14.78
N HIS A 60 -0.99 -2.73 -13.85
CA HIS A 60 -0.30 -2.41 -12.59
C HIS A 60 0.96 -1.56 -12.80
N SER A 61 1.85 -1.98 -13.71
CA SER A 61 3.11 -1.26 -13.96
C SER A 61 2.92 0.13 -14.57
N GLN A 62 1.79 0.37 -15.21
CA GLN A 62 1.42 1.67 -15.77
C GLN A 62 0.84 2.55 -14.66
N PHE A 63 0.00 2.00 -13.79
CA PHE A 63 -0.58 2.67 -12.64
C PHE A 63 0.49 3.20 -11.67
N GLU A 64 1.55 2.43 -11.44
CA GLU A 64 2.69 2.83 -10.62
C GLU A 64 3.45 4.07 -11.17
N ARG A 65 3.30 4.37 -12.48
CA ARG A 65 3.92 5.53 -13.12
C ARG A 65 3.09 6.81 -13.04
N ILE A 66 1.90 6.77 -12.49
CA ILE A 66 1.07 7.95 -12.20
C ILE A 66 1.38 8.39 -10.78
N PRO A 67 2.13 9.48 -10.57
CA PRO A 67 2.54 9.88 -9.23
C PRO A 67 1.39 10.48 -8.43
N LEU A 68 1.50 10.44 -7.12
CA LEU A 68 0.77 11.33 -6.22
C LEU A 68 1.36 12.73 -6.26
N SER A 69 0.61 13.74 -5.82
CA SER A 69 1.12 15.09 -5.61
C SER A 69 2.31 15.08 -4.64
N PHE A 70 3.20 16.04 -4.83
CA PHE A 70 4.39 16.19 -3.97
C PHE A 70 4.00 16.30 -2.49
N GLU A 71 3.03 17.16 -2.18
CA GLU A 71 2.57 17.42 -0.82
C GLU A 71 2.02 16.16 -0.14
N ARG A 72 1.35 15.29 -0.93
CA ARG A 72 0.83 14.03 -0.40
C ARG A 72 1.94 13.01 -0.15
N GLN A 73 2.88 12.90 -1.06
CA GLN A 73 4.05 12.03 -0.89
C GLN A 73 4.89 12.48 0.32
N GLU A 74 5.15 13.79 0.44
CA GLU A 74 5.88 14.37 1.57
C GLU A 74 5.18 14.06 2.90
N ARG A 75 3.87 14.31 2.97
CA ARG A 75 3.07 14.04 4.18
C ARG A 75 3.14 12.57 4.60
N ILE A 76 3.02 11.64 3.66
CA ILE A 76 3.09 10.20 3.96
C ILE A 76 4.47 9.82 4.54
N ILE A 77 5.55 10.31 3.95
CA ILE A 77 6.91 10.03 4.44
C ILE A 77 7.12 10.65 5.82
N GLN A 78 6.64 11.86 6.05
CA GLN A 78 6.72 12.53 7.36
C GLN A 78 5.93 11.76 8.43
N GLU A 79 4.72 11.28 8.12
CA GLU A 79 3.93 10.43 9.03
C GLU A 79 4.71 9.16 9.40
N GLN A 80 5.36 8.49 8.45
CA GLN A 80 6.19 7.29 8.69
C GLN A 80 7.41 7.61 9.58
N ILE A 81 8.07 8.75 9.36
CA ILE A 81 9.17 9.22 10.22
C ILE A 81 8.67 9.44 11.64
N TYR A 82 7.53 10.10 11.80
CA TYR A 82 6.91 10.38 13.10
C TYR A 82 6.56 9.10 13.87
N GLU A 83 5.92 8.14 13.19
CA GLU A 83 5.60 6.82 13.77
C GLU A 83 6.88 6.09 14.23
N THR A 84 7.93 6.12 13.40
CA THR A 84 9.20 5.47 13.71
C THR A 84 9.88 6.13 14.93
N LEU A 85 9.87 7.47 15.02
CA LEU A 85 10.41 8.21 16.16
C LEU A 85 9.64 7.93 17.45
N ALA A 86 8.31 7.89 17.38
CA ALA A 86 7.48 7.56 18.53
C ALA A 86 7.81 6.15 19.08
N ALA A 87 7.94 5.16 18.17
CA ALA A 87 8.32 3.80 18.55
C ALA A 87 9.75 3.73 19.15
N ILE A 88 10.72 4.46 18.61
CA ILE A 88 12.09 4.55 19.17
C ILE A 88 12.06 5.14 20.58
N ASN A 89 11.32 6.23 20.80
CA ASN A 89 11.24 6.89 22.10
C ASN A 89 10.60 5.97 23.15
N GLU A 90 9.54 5.27 22.78
CA GLU A 90 8.88 4.32 23.68
C GLU A 90 9.80 3.16 24.06
N LEU A 91 10.56 2.60 23.10
CA LEU A 91 11.55 1.56 23.40
C LEU A 91 12.67 2.05 24.31
N LYS A 92 13.12 3.30 24.16
CA LYS A 92 14.14 3.90 25.04
C LYS A 92 13.64 4.06 26.47
N VAL A 93 12.38 4.47 26.67
CA VAL A 93 11.77 4.63 28.01
C VAL A 93 11.61 3.29 28.71
N HIS A 94 11.26 2.23 28.00
CA HIS A 94 11.00 0.91 28.57
C HIS A 94 12.23 -0.01 28.58
N ALA A 95 13.46 0.54 28.50
CA ALA A 95 14.72 -0.21 28.44
C ALA A 95 14.72 -1.31 27.37
N GLY A 96 14.12 -1.03 26.21
CA GLY A 96 14.05 -1.95 25.07
C GLY A 96 15.43 -2.33 24.54
N GLU A 97 15.50 -3.47 23.86
CA GLU A 97 16.78 -3.99 23.36
C GLU A 97 17.41 -3.04 22.33
N ASN A 98 18.69 -2.75 22.51
CA ASN A 98 19.50 -1.87 21.66
C ASN A 98 19.47 -2.24 20.17
N PHE A 99 19.28 -3.51 19.84
CA PHE A 99 19.21 -3.96 18.44
C PHE A 99 17.95 -3.44 17.70
N SER A 100 16.77 -3.47 18.35
CA SER A 100 15.53 -2.95 17.76
C SER A 100 15.60 -1.45 17.54
N ILE A 101 16.19 -0.72 18.51
CA ILE A 101 16.41 0.72 18.41
C ILE A 101 17.31 1.02 17.20
N LYS A 102 18.45 0.31 17.05
CA LYS A 102 19.36 0.49 15.92
C LYS A 102 18.68 0.22 14.56
N GLN A 103 17.84 -0.79 14.48
CA GLN A 103 17.10 -1.10 13.24
C GLN A 103 16.10 -0.01 12.90
N MET A 104 15.33 0.48 13.87
CA MET A 104 14.39 1.58 13.67
C MET A 104 15.10 2.90 13.33
N GLU A 105 16.25 3.17 13.95
CA GLU A 105 17.09 4.32 13.58
C GLU A 105 17.60 4.26 12.14
N LYS A 106 17.94 3.04 11.65
CA LYS A 106 18.29 2.84 10.24
C LYS A 106 17.08 3.12 9.33
N THR A 107 15.91 2.62 9.69
CA THR A 107 14.66 2.88 8.95
C THR A 107 14.36 4.37 8.89
N ARG A 108 14.46 5.09 10.01
CA ARG A 108 14.28 6.54 10.07
C ARG A 108 15.22 7.27 9.10
N LYS A 109 16.52 6.96 9.12
CA LYS A 109 17.50 7.56 8.20
C LYS A 109 17.17 7.30 6.73
N THR A 110 16.69 6.10 6.41
CA THR A 110 16.24 5.77 5.05
C THR A 110 15.05 6.62 4.62
N LEU A 111 14.08 6.83 5.51
CA LEU A 111 12.92 7.68 5.25
C LEU A 111 13.32 9.17 5.10
N GLU A 112 14.23 9.66 5.94
CA GLU A 112 14.77 11.03 5.84
C GLU A 112 15.48 11.24 4.48
N THR A 113 16.32 10.30 4.06
CA THR A 113 16.97 10.35 2.74
C THR A 113 15.95 10.31 1.59
N LYS A 114 14.87 9.50 1.73
CA LYS A 114 13.78 9.46 0.76
C LYS A 114 13.05 10.81 0.67
N LEU A 115 12.83 11.45 1.81
CA LEU A 115 12.22 12.77 1.90
C LEU A 115 13.09 13.87 1.24
N GLU A 116 14.38 13.87 1.53
CA GLU A 116 15.34 14.81 0.92
C GLU A 116 15.39 14.64 -0.59
N LYS A 117 15.42 13.38 -1.08
CA LYS A 117 15.38 13.09 -2.51
C LYS A 117 14.09 13.60 -3.14
N LEU A 118 12.93 13.36 -2.53
CA LEU A 118 11.65 13.85 -3.01
C LEU A 118 11.66 15.38 -3.16
N ARG A 119 12.19 16.10 -2.17
CA ARG A 119 12.31 17.57 -2.19
C ARG A 119 13.27 18.08 -3.26
N SER A 120 14.35 17.33 -3.55
CA SER A 120 15.30 17.70 -4.61
C SER A 120 14.76 17.49 -6.01
N ASP A 121 13.86 16.50 -6.18
CA ASP A 121 13.29 16.13 -7.48
C ASP A 121 12.01 16.93 -7.82
N GLU A 122 11.40 17.63 -6.85
CA GLU A 122 10.17 18.43 -7.02
C GLU A 122 10.23 19.40 -8.21
N ARG A 123 11.42 19.92 -8.51
CA ARG A 123 11.62 20.94 -9.57
C ARG A 123 11.63 20.36 -11.00
N LYS A 124 11.50 19.05 -11.17
CA LYS A 124 11.77 18.40 -12.48
C LYS A 124 10.52 17.87 -13.18
N ASP A 125 9.40 17.67 -12.51
CA ASP A 125 8.28 16.93 -13.08
C ASP A 125 7.01 17.77 -13.28
N ASP A 126 6.80 18.19 -14.52
CA ASP A 126 5.51 18.65 -15.05
C ASP A 126 4.66 17.42 -15.44
N VAL A 127 4.29 16.60 -14.45
CA VAL A 127 3.51 15.37 -14.65
C VAL A 127 2.13 15.54 -14.01
N ILE A 128 1.10 15.06 -14.70
CA ILE A 128 -0.27 15.01 -14.13
C ILE A 128 -0.29 13.98 -13.01
N THR A 129 -0.71 14.40 -11.82
CA THR A 129 -0.79 13.57 -10.63
C THR A 129 -2.09 12.75 -10.58
N PHE A 130 -2.14 11.74 -9.73
CA PHE A 130 -3.33 10.90 -9.56
C PHE A 130 -4.56 11.72 -9.15
N GLU A 131 -4.39 12.69 -8.27
CA GLU A 131 -5.44 13.60 -7.81
C GLU A 131 -6.05 14.40 -8.97
N GLN A 132 -5.21 14.80 -9.93
CA GLN A 132 -5.64 15.59 -11.10
C GLN A 132 -6.39 14.75 -12.14
N LEU A 133 -6.34 13.40 -12.06
CA LEU A 133 -7.11 12.55 -12.96
C LEU A 133 -8.62 12.64 -12.74
N GLY A 134 -9.05 13.06 -11.55
CA GLY A 134 -10.46 13.14 -11.17
C GLY A 134 -11.13 11.76 -11.00
N VAL A 135 -10.33 10.73 -10.72
CA VAL A 135 -10.83 9.38 -10.42
C VAL A 135 -11.45 9.39 -9.03
N ASP A 136 -12.66 8.82 -8.90
CA ASP A 136 -13.37 8.68 -7.64
C ASP A 136 -13.71 7.21 -7.28
N ARG A 137 -13.42 6.28 -8.20
CA ARG A 137 -13.57 4.83 -7.98
C ARG A 137 -12.35 4.09 -8.51
N LEU A 138 -11.73 3.29 -7.66
CA LEU A 138 -10.56 2.47 -7.97
C LEU A 138 -10.88 1.00 -7.74
N PHE A 139 -10.78 0.21 -8.78
CA PHE A 139 -10.91 -1.25 -8.74
C PHE A 139 -9.54 -1.85 -8.99
N VAL A 140 -9.06 -2.71 -8.10
CA VAL A 140 -7.72 -3.32 -8.21
C VAL A 140 -7.86 -4.82 -8.22
N ASP A 141 -7.62 -5.41 -9.38
CA ASP A 141 -7.52 -6.86 -9.54
C ASP A 141 -6.15 -7.36 -9.09
N GLU A 142 -6.08 -8.57 -8.56
CA GLU A 142 -4.88 -9.17 -7.98
C GLU A 142 -4.19 -8.26 -6.95
N SER A 143 -4.99 -7.67 -6.07
CA SER A 143 -4.54 -6.71 -5.05
C SER A 143 -3.48 -7.27 -4.08
N HIS A 144 -3.30 -8.60 -4.04
CA HIS A 144 -2.25 -9.25 -3.26
C HIS A 144 -0.82 -8.80 -3.66
N PHE A 145 -0.63 -8.21 -4.85
CA PHE A 145 0.65 -7.61 -5.25
C PHE A 145 1.09 -6.45 -4.36
N TYR A 146 0.20 -5.86 -3.56
CA TYR A 146 0.46 -4.70 -2.71
C TYR A 146 0.58 -5.04 -1.21
N LYS A 147 0.83 -6.30 -0.86
CA LYS A 147 0.92 -6.75 0.54
C LYS A 147 2.12 -6.19 1.32
N ASN A 148 3.21 -5.82 0.64
CA ASN A 148 4.44 -5.33 1.28
C ASN A 148 4.36 -3.83 1.57
N LEU A 149 3.41 -3.44 2.41
CA LEU A 149 3.25 -2.06 2.87
C LEU A 149 4.13 -1.81 4.09
N PHE A 150 4.68 -0.59 4.20
CA PHE A 150 5.47 -0.16 5.35
C PHE A 150 4.75 -0.45 6.67
N LEU A 151 5.48 -1.01 7.60
CA LEU A 151 5.01 -1.42 8.91
C LEU A 151 6.06 -1.11 9.97
N THR A 152 5.69 -0.36 10.99
CA THR A 152 6.48 -0.17 12.21
C THR A 152 5.97 -1.10 13.29
N THR A 153 6.87 -1.92 13.88
CA THR A 153 6.53 -2.83 14.97
C THR A 153 7.71 -3.01 15.91
N LYS A 154 7.43 -3.20 17.19
CA LYS A 154 8.38 -3.60 18.23
C LYS A 154 8.56 -5.11 18.28
N MET A 155 7.64 -5.86 17.64
CA MET A 155 7.67 -7.32 17.63
C MET A 155 8.80 -7.83 16.76
N ARG A 156 9.46 -8.90 17.21
CA ARG A 156 10.60 -9.52 16.52
C ARG A 156 10.29 -10.93 16.09
N ASN A 157 10.95 -11.34 15.03
CA ASN A 157 10.90 -12.74 14.55
C ASN A 157 9.47 -13.28 14.38
N VAL A 158 8.49 -12.39 14.14
CA VAL A 158 7.11 -12.81 13.89
C VAL A 158 7.01 -13.31 12.46
N ALA A 159 6.61 -14.56 12.31
CA ALA A 159 6.44 -15.16 11.00
C ALA A 159 5.37 -14.40 10.19
N GLY A 160 5.68 -14.11 8.94
CA GLY A 160 4.76 -13.39 8.03
C GLY A 160 4.78 -11.87 8.15
N LEU A 161 5.57 -11.30 9.08
CA LEU A 161 5.82 -9.86 9.11
C LEU A 161 6.98 -9.51 8.19
N SER A 162 6.70 -8.79 7.11
CA SER A 162 7.73 -8.15 6.30
C SER A 162 7.95 -6.71 6.79
N THR A 163 9.18 -6.40 7.18
CA THR A 163 9.61 -5.03 7.49
C THR A 163 10.13 -4.30 6.24
N SER A 164 10.19 -4.99 5.10
CA SER A 164 10.56 -4.39 3.82
C SER A 164 9.35 -3.74 3.17
N GLU A 165 9.50 -2.49 2.76
CA GLU A 165 8.49 -1.75 2.02
C GLU A 165 8.74 -1.89 0.52
N ALA A 166 7.67 -2.19 -0.25
CA ALA A 166 7.69 -2.03 -1.69
C ALA A 166 7.16 -0.64 -2.05
N GLN A 167 7.89 0.11 -2.88
CA GLN A 167 7.49 1.46 -3.30
C GLN A 167 6.09 1.49 -3.90
N LYS A 168 5.72 0.46 -4.68
CA LYS A 168 4.37 0.32 -5.26
C LYS A 168 3.27 0.21 -4.19
N SER A 169 3.57 -0.41 -3.05
CA SER A 169 2.59 -0.53 -1.95
C SER A 169 2.37 0.80 -1.24
N SER A 170 3.43 1.57 -1.01
CA SER A 170 3.30 2.93 -0.45
C SER A 170 2.58 3.87 -1.40
N ASP A 171 2.85 3.80 -2.69
CA ASP A 171 2.16 4.59 -3.71
C ASP A 171 0.66 4.23 -3.75
N MET A 172 0.31 2.95 -3.78
CA MET A 172 -1.07 2.47 -3.71
C MET A 172 -1.75 2.96 -2.42
N PHE A 173 -1.07 2.87 -1.28
CA PHE A 173 -1.62 3.33 0.00
C PHE A 173 -1.97 4.81 -0.02
N GLY A 174 -1.10 5.65 -0.55
CA GLY A 174 -1.37 7.08 -0.68
C GLY A 174 -2.57 7.38 -1.59
N LYS A 175 -2.73 6.63 -2.69
CA LYS A 175 -3.87 6.73 -3.61
C LYS A 175 -5.18 6.27 -2.94
N CYS A 176 -5.15 5.18 -2.19
CA CYS A 176 -6.31 4.72 -1.42
C CYS A 176 -6.73 5.74 -0.37
N ARG A 177 -5.78 6.33 0.38
CA ARG A 177 -6.09 7.38 1.36
C ARG A 177 -6.69 8.63 0.72
N TYR A 178 -6.19 9.03 -0.45
CA TYR A 178 -6.80 10.13 -1.19
C TYR A 178 -8.27 9.83 -1.55
N LEU A 179 -8.53 8.62 -2.07
CA LEU A 179 -9.89 8.22 -2.43
C LEU A 179 -10.80 8.12 -1.21
N ASP A 180 -10.30 7.62 -0.09
CA ASP A 180 -11.06 7.62 1.18
C ASP A 180 -11.47 9.03 1.60
N GLU A 181 -10.56 9.98 1.52
CA GLU A 181 -10.81 11.39 1.86
C GLU A 181 -11.93 12.00 1.01
N ILE A 182 -11.93 11.79 -0.31
CA ILE A 182 -12.90 12.40 -1.23
C ILE A 182 -14.23 11.62 -1.35
N THR A 183 -14.25 10.34 -0.95
CA THR A 183 -15.44 9.47 -1.13
C THR A 183 -16.07 8.99 0.17
N GLY A 184 -15.48 9.33 1.32
CA GLY A 184 -15.93 8.84 2.62
C GLY A 184 -15.78 7.33 2.78
N GLY A 185 -14.65 6.77 2.32
CA GLY A 185 -14.31 5.35 2.45
C GLY A 185 -15.01 4.42 1.46
N ARG A 186 -15.54 4.94 0.35
CA ARG A 186 -16.29 4.16 -0.65
C ARG A 186 -15.64 4.13 -2.03
N GLY A 187 -14.39 4.62 -2.14
CA GLY A 187 -13.71 4.81 -3.42
C GLY A 187 -12.91 3.60 -3.90
N VAL A 188 -12.64 2.60 -3.07
CA VAL A 188 -11.67 1.53 -3.38
C VAL A 188 -12.31 0.15 -3.26
N VAL A 189 -12.06 -0.69 -4.27
CA VAL A 189 -12.45 -2.11 -4.29
C VAL A 189 -11.22 -2.94 -4.63
N PHE A 190 -10.86 -3.88 -3.76
CA PHE A 190 -9.80 -4.86 -3.99
C PHE A 190 -10.40 -6.20 -4.36
N ALA A 191 -9.89 -6.80 -5.42
CA ALA A 191 -10.22 -8.15 -5.85
C ALA A 191 -8.96 -9.02 -5.80
N THR A 192 -9.06 -10.21 -5.20
CA THR A 192 -7.98 -11.20 -5.17
C THR A 192 -8.53 -12.54 -4.69
N GLY A 193 -8.01 -13.64 -5.24
CA GLY A 193 -8.26 -14.99 -4.75
C GLY A 193 -7.52 -15.32 -3.44
N THR A 194 -6.52 -14.51 -3.04
CA THR A 194 -5.64 -14.75 -1.89
C THR A 194 -5.47 -13.51 -1.02
N PRO A 195 -6.55 -13.02 -0.37
CA PRO A 195 -6.46 -11.83 0.49
C PRO A 195 -5.51 -12.04 1.67
N VAL A 196 -5.47 -13.26 2.19
CA VAL A 196 -4.53 -13.71 3.23
C VAL A 196 -3.92 -15.02 2.76
N SER A 197 -2.60 -15.08 2.56
CA SER A 197 -1.90 -16.28 2.07
C SER A 197 -0.87 -16.83 3.05
N ASN A 198 -0.07 -15.98 3.67
CA ASN A 198 1.06 -16.41 4.50
C ASN A 198 0.84 -16.15 5.99
N SER A 199 0.12 -15.12 6.34
CA SER A 199 -0.11 -14.72 7.73
C SER A 199 -1.34 -13.83 7.84
N MET A 200 -2.04 -13.95 8.96
CA MET A 200 -3.15 -13.05 9.31
C MET A 200 -2.72 -11.58 9.43
N THR A 201 -1.42 -11.31 9.54
CA THR A 201 -0.89 -9.93 9.49
C THR A 201 -1.16 -9.25 8.15
N GLU A 202 -1.34 -10.02 7.07
CA GLU A 202 -1.76 -9.49 5.76
C GLU A 202 -3.15 -8.86 5.83
N LEU A 203 -4.04 -9.35 6.72
CA LEU A 203 -5.33 -8.74 6.96
C LEU A 203 -5.20 -7.30 7.48
N TYR A 204 -4.26 -7.05 8.41
CA TYR A 204 -3.97 -5.69 8.86
C TYR A 204 -3.57 -4.78 7.69
N THR A 205 -2.74 -5.28 6.78
CA THR A 205 -2.37 -4.53 5.58
C THR A 205 -3.57 -4.19 4.70
N VAL A 206 -4.47 -5.16 4.47
CA VAL A 206 -5.71 -4.93 3.72
C VAL A 206 -6.61 -3.90 4.42
N MET A 207 -6.75 -4.00 5.75
CA MET A 207 -7.51 -3.02 6.54
C MET A 207 -6.91 -1.60 6.45
N ARG A 208 -5.58 -1.47 6.38
CA ARG A 208 -4.95 -0.16 6.17
C ARG A 208 -5.32 0.47 4.83
N TYR A 209 -5.47 -0.34 3.78
CA TYR A 209 -5.91 0.16 2.47
C TYR A 209 -7.39 0.55 2.45
N LEU A 210 -8.26 -0.24 3.06
CA LEU A 210 -9.70 -0.15 2.87
C LEU A 210 -10.47 0.48 4.04
N GLN A 211 -9.85 0.55 5.23
CA GLN A 211 -10.51 0.98 6.46
C GLN A 211 -9.62 1.86 7.34
N TYR A 212 -8.74 2.66 6.74
CA TYR A 212 -7.76 3.43 7.51
C TYR A 212 -8.41 4.39 8.51
N SER A 213 -9.47 5.08 8.11
CA SER A 213 -10.24 5.98 8.98
C SER A 213 -10.85 5.24 10.18
N THR A 214 -11.35 4.02 9.97
CA THR A 214 -11.85 3.16 11.06
C THR A 214 -10.74 2.74 12.01
N LEU A 215 -9.57 2.35 11.47
CA LEU A 215 -8.40 2.05 12.30
C LEU A 215 -7.97 3.25 13.14
N GLN A 216 -8.00 4.46 12.59
CA GLN A 216 -7.70 5.70 13.33
C GLN A 216 -8.70 5.93 14.47
N GLN A 217 -10.00 5.85 14.20
CA GLN A 217 -11.05 6.01 15.20
C GLN A 217 -10.93 5.01 16.35
N LYS A 218 -10.54 3.77 16.02
CA LYS A 218 -10.34 2.69 17.00
C LYS A 218 -8.95 2.69 17.65
N LYS A 219 -8.05 3.62 17.28
CA LYS A 219 -6.65 3.67 17.73
C LYS A 219 -5.85 2.41 17.39
N LEU A 220 -6.16 1.78 16.26
CA LEU A 220 -5.56 0.54 15.77
C LEU A 220 -4.66 0.77 14.54
N THR A 221 -4.22 2.00 14.30
CA THR A 221 -3.32 2.34 13.18
C THR A 221 -1.92 1.77 13.35
N HIS A 222 -1.47 1.56 14.59
CA HIS A 222 -0.20 0.91 14.88
C HIS A 222 -0.38 -0.60 14.91
N PHE A 223 0.51 -1.32 14.22
CA PHE A 223 0.44 -2.78 14.13
C PHE A 223 0.39 -3.46 15.50
N ASP A 224 1.22 -3.01 16.44
CA ASP A 224 1.30 -3.63 17.77
C ASP A 224 -0.01 -3.50 18.56
N CYS A 225 -0.75 -2.38 18.39
CA CYS A 225 -2.08 -2.19 18.98
C CYS A 225 -3.11 -3.12 18.32
N TRP A 226 -3.09 -3.20 16.99
CA TRP A 226 -3.97 -4.10 16.24
C TRP A 226 -3.69 -5.57 16.62
N ALA A 227 -2.41 -5.94 16.64
CA ALA A 227 -1.99 -7.30 16.95
C ALA A 227 -2.39 -7.73 18.36
N SER A 228 -2.24 -6.86 19.36
CA SER A 228 -2.64 -7.15 20.74
C SER A 228 -4.17 -7.22 20.92
N THR A 229 -4.92 -6.55 20.05
CA THR A 229 -6.40 -6.59 20.09
C THR A 229 -6.97 -7.86 19.46
N PHE A 230 -6.37 -8.32 18.36
CA PHE A 230 -6.93 -9.41 17.54
C PHE A 230 -6.15 -10.71 17.63
N GLY A 231 -4.97 -10.74 18.23
CA GLY A 231 -4.14 -11.93 18.24
C GLY A 231 -3.33 -12.15 19.50
N GLU A 232 -3.00 -13.40 19.72
CA GLU A 232 -2.03 -13.85 20.72
C GLU A 232 -0.84 -14.48 20.02
N THR A 233 0.36 -14.05 20.39
CA THR A 233 1.59 -14.61 19.84
C THR A 233 2.10 -15.73 20.74
N THR A 234 2.52 -16.84 20.12
CA THR A 234 3.26 -17.92 20.80
C THR A 234 4.65 -18.02 20.21
N THR A 235 5.62 -18.24 21.10
CA THR A 235 7.01 -18.49 20.70
C THR A 235 7.30 -19.98 20.86
N ALA A 236 7.64 -20.64 19.75
CA ALA A 236 8.09 -22.04 19.72
C ALA A 236 9.55 -22.11 19.33
N ILE A 237 10.25 -23.10 19.87
CA ILE A 237 11.62 -23.43 19.44
C ILE A 237 11.50 -24.41 18.26
N GLU A 238 11.95 -23.99 17.09
CA GLU A 238 11.88 -24.75 15.84
C GLU A 238 13.30 -25.05 15.32
N LEU A 239 13.45 -26.16 14.61
CA LEU A 239 14.70 -26.47 13.92
C LEU A 239 14.96 -25.40 12.87
N ALA A 240 16.18 -24.89 12.80
CA ALA A 240 16.54 -23.90 11.78
C ALA A 240 16.44 -24.53 10.38
N PRO A 241 16.04 -23.75 9.34
CA PRO A 241 15.88 -24.27 7.98
C PRO A 241 17.12 -24.91 7.41
N GLU A 242 18.30 -24.54 7.92
CA GLU A 242 19.60 -25.08 7.56
C GLU A 242 19.86 -26.45 8.16
N GLY A 243 18.92 -26.99 8.98
CA GLY A 243 19.05 -28.28 9.64
C GLY A 243 20.03 -28.33 10.83
N THR A 244 20.69 -27.22 11.13
CA THR A 244 21.67 -27.09 12.19
C THR A 244 21.22 -26.11 13.26
N GLY A 245 20.85 -26.64 14.45
CA GLY A 245 20.46 -25.82 15.59
C GLY A 245 18.97 -25.50 15.69
N TYR A 246 18.61 -24.87 16.80
CA TYR A 246 17.24 -24.47 17.12
C TYR A 246 17.16 -22.96 17.19
N ARG A 247 16.02 -22.38 16.71
CA ARG A 247 15.74 -20.97 16.83
C ARG A 247 14.33 -20.74 17.40
N ALA A 248 14.19 -19.70 18.21
CA ALA A 248 12.90 -19.24 18.65
C ALA A 248 12.18 -18.54 17.47
N ARG A 249 10.95 -18.97 17.21
CA ARG A 249 10.08 -18.37 16.20
C ARG A 249 8.75 -17.99 16.82
N THR A 250 8.38 -16.72 16.70
CA THR A 250 7.11 -16.20 17.18
C THR A 250 6.09 -16.23 16.05
N ARG A 251 4.89 -16.74 16.33
CA ARG A 251 3.76 -16.78 15.39
C ARG A 251 2.51 -16.28 16.07
N PHE A 252 1.61 -15.69 15.31
CA PHE A 252 0.24 -15.52 15.77
C PHE A 252 -0.45 -16.88 15.81
N ALA A 253 -0.79 -17.35 16.99
CA ALA A 253 -1.34 -18.69 17.20
C ALA A 253 -2.84 -18.69 17.46
N LYS A 254 -3.36 -17.60 18.00
CA LYS A 254 -4.79 -17.41 18.25
C LYS A 254 -5.22 -16.03 17.78
N PHE A 255 -6.41 -15.97 17.22
CA PHE A 255 -7.04 -14.73 16.79
C PHE A 255 -8.36 -14.57 17.54
N PHE A 256 -8.58 -13.35 18.03
CA PHE A 256 -9.78 -12.98 18.79
C PHE A 256 -10.62 -12.02 17.95
N ASN A 257 -11.93 -11.98 18.24
CA ASN A 257 -12.85 -11.01 17.66
C ASN A 257 -12.82 -10.95 16.11
N LEU A 258 -12.47 -12.06 15.46
CA LEU A 258 -12.71 -12.20 14.05
C LEU A 258 -14.21 -12.38 13.83
N PRO A 259 -14.82 -11.67 12.85
CA PRO A 259 -16.24 -11.82 12.54
C PRO A 259 -16.57 -13.22 12.04
#